data_315fd9a29fda4144bc6689c2c8148272
#
_entry.id   315fd9a29fda4144bc6689c2c8148272
#
_cell.length_a   1.000
_cell.length_b   1.000
_cell.length_c   1.000
_cell.angle_alpha   90.00
_cell.angle_beta   90.00
_cell.angle_gamma   90.00
#
_symmetry.space_group_name_H-M   'P 1'
#
loop_
_entity.id
_entity.type
_entity.pdbx_description
1 polymer ?
#
loop_
_entity_poly.entity_id
_entity_poly.type
_entity_poly.pdbx_seq_one_letter_code
_entity_poly.pdbx_strand_id
1 'polypeptide(L)'
;NGTDSYLTGTNFINDNWQSSIMSYFDQIENTSINASFAFLSTFSVVDYIALDDLYNPQGYSLNNAFSGDTTYGFNTNISIFTSQVFSELSSLIDSTAFTIADGHGNDTLDFSGFTSNQVINLRSTEKNSSTLYTSDIGGLKGNLIISAGTIIENAIGGSGHDTIIGNYTNNNLNGGNGNDILIGGAGDDTY
;
A
#
# COMPACT_ATOMS: atom_id res chain seq x y z
N ASN A 1 14.85 6.68 24.12
CA ASN A 1 16.28 6.96 24.30
C ASN A 1 17.12 6.02 23.43
N GLY A 2 17.29 6.35 22.17
CA GLY A 2 17.93 5.67 21.09
C GLY A 2 19.33 5.07 21.28
N THR A 3 19.47 4.10 22.13
CA THR A 3 20.70 3.29 22.24
C THR A 3 20.51 1.85 21.80
N ASP A 4 19.29 1.41 21.55
CA ASP A 4 19.03 0.07 21.04
C ASP A 4 19.11 0.08 19.51
N SER A 5 19.89 -0.82 18.94
CA SER A 5 19.87 -1.09 17.51
C SER A 5 18.77 -2.10 17.19
N TYR A 6 18.31 -2.15 15.94
CA TYR A 6 17.34 -3.13 15.47
C TYR A 6 17.70 -4.56 15.91
N LEU A 7 18.98 -4.95 15.77
CA LEU A 7 19.45 -6.31 16.09
C LEU A 7 19.42 -6.64 17.60
N THR A 8 19.41 -5.65 18.47
CA THR A 8 19.45 -5.85 19.93
C THR A 8 18.16 -5.46 20.64
N GLY A 9 17.35 -4.61 20.03
CA GLY A 9 16.12 -4.06 20.63
C GLY A 9 14.83 -4.69 20.11
N THR A 10 14.85 -5.40 18.97
CA THR A 10 13.64 -6.01 18.42
C THR A 10 13.47 -7.47 18.86
N ASN A 11 12.22 -7.86 19.07
CA ASN A 11 11.82 -9.26 19.26
C ASN A 11 11.11 -9.82 18.03
N PHE A 12 10.80 -8.98 17.04
CA PHE A 12 10.03 -9.36 15.86
C PHE A 12 10.68 -8.83 14.59
N ILE A 13 10.76 -9.68 13.57
CA ILE A 13 11.37 -9.35 12.27
C ILE A 13 10.66 -8.17 11.56
N ASN A 14 9.40 -7.94 11.89
CA ASN A 14 8.56 -6.88 11.28
C ASN A 14 8.48 -5.61 12.16
N ASP A 15 9.32 -5.47 13.18
CA ASP A 15 9.29 -4.30 14.05
C ASP A 15 9.95 -3.08 13.37
N ASN A 16 9.15 -2.32 12.67
CA ASN A 16 9.55 -1.08 11.97
C ASN A 16 8.29 -0.27 11.57
N TRP A 17 8.49 0.97 11.16
CA TRP A 17 7.40 1.87 10.76
C TRP A 17 6.60 1.38 9.54
N GLN A 18 7.17 0.55 8.68
CA GLN A 18 6.41 -0.04 7.58
C GLN A 18 5.27 -0.95 8.09
N SER A 19 5.46 -1.58 9.23
CA SER A 19 4.48 -2.50 9.83
C SER A 19 3.58 -1.82 10.85
N SER A 20 4.12 -0.95 11.72
CA SER A 20 3.38 -0.25 12.78
C SER A 20 4.00 1.10 13.13
N ILE A 21 3.15 2.12 13.31
CA ILE A 21 3.58 3.44 13.83
C ILE A 21 4.06 3.37 15.28
N MET A 22 3.78 2.29 15.98
CA MET A 22 4.22 2.07 17.36
C MET A 22 5.64 1.52 17.46
N SER A 23 6.29 1.19 16.34
CA SER A 23 7.68 0.76 16.36
C SER A 23 8.62 1.90 16.74
N TYR A 24 9.71 1.56 17.44
CA TYR A 24 10.83 2.47 17.69
C TYR A 24 11.82 2.55 16.53
N PHE A 25 11.70 1.67 15.53
CA PHE A 25 12.61 1.54 14.41
C PHE A 25 11.96 2.02 13.13
N ASP A 26 12.66 2.80 12.34
CA ASP A 26 12.22 3.18 11.00
C ASP A 26 12.45 2.05 9.97
N GLN A 27 12.05 2.28 8.71
CA GLN A 27 12.11 1.25 7.68
C GLN A 27 13.56 0.84 7.32
N ILE A 28 14.51 1.75 7.40
CA ILE A 28 15.92 1.46 7.03
C ILE A 28 16.72 0.84 8.17
N GLU A 29 16.29 0.97 9.41
CA GLU A 29 16.91 0.30 10.55
C GLU A 29 16.63 -1.20 10.54
N ASN A 30 15.52 -1.64 9.94
CA ASN A 30 15.20 -3.04 9.78
C ASN A 30 15.88 -3.63 8.54
N THR A 31 17.04 -4.25 8.73
CA THR A 31 17.82 -4.87 7.65
C THR A 31 17.16 -6.10 7.02
N SER A 32 16.05 -6.58 7.55
CA SER A 32 15.30 -7.74 7.02
C SER A 32 14.31 -7.34 5.94
N ILE A 33 14.10 -6.05 5.71
CA ILE A 33 13.20 -5.51 4.68
C ILE A 33 13.98 -4.65 3.70
N ASN A 34 13.43 -4.49 2.50
CA ASN A 34 13.97 -3.58 1.48
C ASN A 34 13.01 -2.40 1.32
N ALA A 35 13.19 -1.37 2.14
CA ALA A 35 12.37 -0.17 2.11
C ALA A 35 13.22 1.09 2.19
N SER A 36 12.76 2.15 1.52
CA SER A 36 13.30 3.50 1.67
C SER A 36 12.81 4.12 2.98
N PHE A 37 13.62 4.99 3.57
CA PHE A 37 13.10 5.86 4.63
C PHE A 37 11.99 6.76 4.07
N ALA A 38 10.84 6.76 4.74
CA ALA A 38 9.72 7.64 4.41
C ALA A 38 8.88 7.89 5.66
N PHE A 39 8.40 9.11 5.84
CA PHE A 39 7.43 9.39 6.89
C PHE A 39 6.09 8.76 6.55
N LEU A 40 5.41 8.23 7.58
CA LEU A 40 4.07 7.66 7.42
C LEU A 40 3.03 8.77 7.28
N SER A 41 2.19 8.67 6.26
CA SER A 41 1.04 9.56 6.06
C SER A 41 -0.28 8.93 6.51
N THR A 42 -0.29 7.62 6.73
CA THR A 42 -1.44 6.85 7.23
C THR A 42 -1.01 5.93 8.37
N PHE A 43 -1.97 5.30 9.03
CA PHE A 43 -1.67 4.17 9.91
C PHE A 43 -0.99 3.06 9.10
N SER A 44 -0.11 2.30 9.75
CA SER A 44 0.51 1.14 9.13
C SER A 44 -0.42 -0.07 9.16
N VAL A 45 -0.08 -1.10 8.40
CA VAL A 45 -0.97 -2.27 8.21
C VAL A 45 -1.34 -2.98 9.51
N VAL A 46 -0.41 -3.11 10.45
CA VAL A 46 -0.67 -3.76 11.75
C VAL A 46 -1.60 -2.90 12.62
N ASP A 47 -1.47 -1.57 12.54
CA ASP A 47 -2.34 -0.66 13.27
C ASP A 47 -3.78 -0.75 12.75
N TYR A 48 -3.98 -0.84 11.43
CA TYR A 48 -5.31 -1.06 10.84
C TYR A 48 -5.92 -2.40 11.27
N ILE A 49 -5.13 -3.49 11.27
CA ILE A 49 -5.59 -4.80 11.73
C ILE A 49 -6.02 -4.74 13.21
N ALA A 50 -5.22 -4.08 14.06
CA ALA A 50 -5.53 -3.94 15.48
C ALA A 50 -6.80 -3.11 15.72
N LEU A 51 -6.98 -2.03 14.95
CA LEU A 51 -8.19 -1.21 15.02
C LEU A 51 -9.43 -2.00 14.56
N ASP A 52 -9.32 -2.76 13.47
CA ASP A 52 -10.41 -3.61 13.00
C ASP A 52 -10.78 -4.67 14.04
N ASP A 53 -9.81 -5.36 14.64
CA ASP A 53 -10.05 -6.35 15.68
C ASP A 53 -10.75 -5.76 16.91
N LEU A 54 -10.41 -4.54 17.27
CA LEU A 54 -10.97 -3.88 18.45
C LEU A 54 -12.39 -3.35 18.21
N TYR A 55 -12.67 -2.80 17.03
CA TYR A 55 -13.88 -2.04 16.76
C TYR A 55 -14.88 -2.76 15.84
N ASN A 56 -14.47 -3.77 15.08
CA ASN A 56 -15.37 -4.54 14.21
C ASN A 56 -16.55 -5.18 15.00
N PRO A 57 -16.33 -5.76 16.20
CA PRO A 57 -17.45 -6.28 17.00
C PRO A 57 -18.46 -5.22 17.41
N GLN A 58 -18.12 -3.94 17.31
CA GLN A 58 -18.96 -2.79 17.62
C GLN A 58 -19.63 -2.19 16.38
N GLY A 59 -19.43 -2.80 15.19
CA GLY A 59 -19.99 -2.35 13.93
C GLY A 59 -19.14 -1.32 13.19
N TYR A 60 -17.90 -1.05 13.65
CA TYR A 60 -16.94 -0.19 12.97
C TYR A 60 -15.84 -1.08 12.38
N SER A 61 -15.86 -1.28 11.07
CA SER A 61 -14.93 -2.15 10.36
C SER A 61 -14.24 -1.39 9.24
N LEU A 62 -13.05 -1.84 8.87
CA LEU A 62 -12.36 -1.40 7.64
C LEU A 62 -13.21 -1.63 6.39
N ASN A 63 -14.11 -2.62 6.40
CA ASN A 63 -15.08 -2.86 5.34
C ASN A 63 -16.05 -1.68 5.08
N ASN A 64 -16.08 -0.69 5.94
CA ASN A 64 -16.88 0.53 5.75
C ASN A 64 -16.07 1.72 5.24
N ALA A 65 -14.75 1.57 5.09
CA ALA A 65 -13.91 2.61 4.54
C ALA A 65 -14.04 2.64 3.01
N PHE A 66 -14.27 3.82 2.43
CA PHE A 66 -14.33 4.02 0.97
C PHE A 66 -15.16 2.94 0.23
N SER A 67 -16.44 2.80 0.58
CA SER A 67 -17.30 1.68 0.15
C SER A 67 -17.83 1.77 -1.29
N GLY A 68 -17.29 2.64 -2.13
CA GLY A 68 -17.64 2.79 -3.55
C GLY A 68 -16.40 2.71 -4.42
N ASP A 69 -16.56 2.73 -5.73
CA ASP A 69 -15.46 2.71 -6.68
C ASP A 69 -14.51 3.88 -6.41
N THR A 70 -13.30 3.58 -5.96
CA THR A 70 -12.32 4.56 -5.51
C THR A 70 -11.08 4.56 -6.40
N THR A 71 -10.60 5.74 -6.76
CA THR A 71 -9.32 5.91 -7.46
C THR A 71 -8.32 6.59 -6.53
N TYR A 72 -7.23 5.89 -6.24
CA TYR A 72 -6.09 6.36 -5.44
C TYR A 72 -4.95 6.82 -6.34
N GLY A 73 -4.37 7.98 -6.07
CA GLY A 73 -3.24 8.52 -6.81
C GLY A 73 -3.65 9.59 -7.81
N PHE A 74 -3.20 9.48 -9.05
CA PHE A 74 -3.60 10.42 -10.12
C PHE A 74 -5.07 10.18 -10.51
N ASN A 75 -5.73 11.24 -11.00
CA ASN A 75 -7.16 11.20 -11.36
C ASN A 75 -8.09 10.74 -10.24
N THR A 76 -7.68 10.94 -8.99
CA THR A 76 -8.47 10.55 -7.82
C THR A 76 -9.88 11.14 -7.82
N ASN A 77 -10.85 10.34 -7.40
CA ASN A 77 -12.22 10.78 -7.13
C ASN A 77 -12.46 11.06 -5.62
N ILE A 78 -11.41 10.93 -4.81
CA ILE A 78 -11.47 11.23 -3.38
C ILE A 78 -11.43 12.74 -3.19
N SER A 79 -12.46 13.29 -2.57
CA SER A 79 -12.48 14.73 -2.28
C SER A 79 -11.63 15.06 -1.04
N ILE A 80 -11.08 16.28 -1.00
CA ILE A 80 -10.36 16.81 0.16
C ILE A 80 -11.22 16.78 1.44
N PHE A 81 -12.55 16.85 1.33
CA PHE A 81 -13.46 16.76 2.44
C PHE A 81 -13.65 15.32 2.95
N THR A 82 -13.43 14.33 2.09
CA THR A 82 -13.52 12.91 2.47
C THR A 82 -12.20 12.48 3.12
N SER A 83 -11.06 12.75 2.47
CA SER A 83 -9.73 12.50 3.01
C SER A 83 -8.72 13.39 2.32
N GLN A 84 -8.14 14.35 3.03
CA GLN A 84 -7.08 15.19 2.48
C GLN A 84 -5.86 14.35 2.07
N VAL A 85 -5.45 13.41 2.91
CA VAL A 85 -4.26 12.58 2.68
C VAL A 85 -4.41 11.80 1.36
N PHE A 86 -5.52 11.11 1.16
CA PHE A 86 -5.71 10.31 -0.05
C PHE A 86 -6.06 11.15 -1.29
N SER A 87 -6.68 12.32 -1.12
CA SER A 87 -6.90 13.25 -2.25
C SER A 87 -5.60 13.86 -2.78
N GLU A 88 -4.54 13.88 -1.97
CA GLU A 88 -3.21 14.39 -2.31
C GLU A 88 -2.17 13.27 -2.50
N LEU A 89 -2.59 12.00 -2.56
CA LEU A 89 -1.70 10.84 -2.62
C LEU A 89 -0.67 10.95 -3.75
N SER A 90 -1.08 11.36 -4.95
CA SER A 90 -0.19 11.50 -6.11
C SER A 90 0.96 12.49 -5.91
N SER A 91 0.78 13.48 -5.03
CA SER A 91 1.79 14.50 -4.72
C SER A 91 2.61 14.21 -3.47
N LEU A 92 2.21 13.23 -2.67
CA LEU A 92 2.85 12.89 -1.40
C LEU A 92 3.63 11.57 -1.47
N ILE A 93 3.22 10.64 -2.32
CA ILE A 93 3.71 9.25 -2.29
C ILE A 93 5.17 9.08 -2.71
N ASP A 94 5.75 10.04 -3.41
CA ASP A 94 7.17 10.05 -3.78
C ASP A 94 8.10 10.47 -2.62
N SER A 95 7.52 10.85 -1.47
CA SER A 95 8.24 11.31 -0.29
C SER A 95 7.76 10.70 1.01
N THR A 96 6.61 10.00 0.99
CA THR A 96 5.99 9.43 2.18
C THR A 96 5.54 7.98 1.95
N ALA A 97 5.18 7.31 3.03
CA ALA A 97 4.65 5.96 2.98
C ALA A 97 3.15 5.93 3.34
N PHE A 98 2.43 5.05 2.67
CA PHE A 98 0.98 4.89 2.78
C PHE A 98 0.56 3.44 3.00
N THR A 99 -0.52 3.25 3.75
CA THR A 99 -1.30 2.02 3.76
C THR A 99 -2.72 2.35 3.29
N ILE A 100 -3.20 1.65 2.27
CA ILE A 100 -4.56 1.76 1.78
C ILE A 100 -5.43 0.73 2.50
N ALA A 101 -6.52 1.20 3.09
CA ALA A 101 -7.59 0.39 3.63
C ALA A 101 -8.90 0.80 2.95
N ASP A 102 -9.46 -0.09 2.17
CA ASP A 102 -10.68 0.10 1.39
C ASP A 102 -11.66 -1.03 1.68
N GLY A 103 -12.93 -0.72 1.72
CA GLY A 103 -13.97 -1.67 2.09
C GLY A 103 -14.55 -2.44 0.92
N HIS A 104 -15.02 -1.75 -0.08
CA HIS A 104 -15.75 -2.32 -1.21
C HIS A 104 -15.75 -1.36 -2.39
N GLY A 105 -15.73 -1.90 -3.57
CA GLY A 105 -15.81 -1.13 -4.80
C GLY A 105 -15.19 -1.89 -5.95
N ASN A 106 -14.99 -1.21 -7.05
CA ASN A 106 -14.08 -1.58 -8.12
C ASN A 106 -12.98 -0.50 -8.16
N ASP A 107 -11.91 -0.75 -7.44
CA ASP A 107 -10.96 0.24 -7.02
C ASP A 107 -9.71 0.27 -7.88
N THR A 108 -9.09 1.44 -7.98
CA THR A 108 -7.96 1.68 -8.89
C THR A 108 -6.79 2.31 -8.17
N LEU A 109 -5.58 1.76 -8.36
CA LEU A 109 -4.33 2.48 -8.13
C LEU A 109 -3.88 3.14 -9.43
N ASP A 110 -3.96 4.46 -9.50
CA ASP A 110 -3.53 5.24 -10.66
C ASP A 110 -2.20 5.95 -10.35
N PHE A 111 -1.11 5.42 -10.90
CA PHE A 111 0.23 6.01 -10.80
C PHE A 111 0.77 6.44 -12.17
N SER A 112 -0.14 6.77 -13.09
CA SER A 112 0.12 7.12 -14.48
C SER A 112 1.01 8.37 -14.66
N GLY A 113 1.08 9.24 -13.66
CA GLY A 113 1.89 10.46 -13.74
C GLY A 113 3.37 10.28 -13.41
N PHE A 114 3.80 9.12 -12.92
CA PHE A 114 5.22 8.87 -12.63
C PHE A 114 6.01 8.41 -13.86
N THR A 115 7.30 8.79 -13.88
CA THR A 115 8.24 8.43 -14.94
C THR A 115 9.30 7.43 -14.49
N SER A 116 9.42 7.20 -13.20
CA SER A 116 10.31 6.19 -12.62
C SER A 116 9.69 4.79 -12.79
N ASN A 117 10.56 3.77 -12.88
CA ASN A 117 10.13 2.38 -12.82
C ASN A 117 9.44 2.10 -11.49
N GLN A 118 8.29 1.47 -11.52
CA GLN A 118 7.47 1.17 -10.35
C GLN A 118 7.28 -0.33 -10.16
N VAL A 119 7.00 -0.72 -8.93
CA VAL A 119 6.42 -2.02 -8.61
C VAL A 119 5.08 -1.76 -7.96
N ILE A 120 3.98 -2.08 -8.64
CA ILE A 120 2.62 -1.93 -8.14
C ILE A 120 2.11 -3.32 -7.78
N ASN A 121 1.83 -3.57 -6.51
CA ASN A 121 1.43 -4.87 -6.00
C ASN A 121 0.04 -4.78 -5.38
N LEU A 122 -0.96 -5.37 -6.05
CA LEU A 122 -2.37 -5.33 -5.62
C LEU A 122 -2.72 -6.36 -4.55
N ARG A 123 -1.76 -7.19 -4.12
CA ARG A 123 -2.00 -8.16 -3.06
C ARG A 123 -2.09 -7.47 -1.71
N SER A 124 -3.17 -7.72 -1.00
CA SER A 124 -3.31 -7.28 0.39
C SER A 124 -2.44 -8.12 1.33
N THR A 125 -2.01 -7.49 2.42
CA THR A 125 -1.30 -8.20 3.48
C THR A 125 -2.29 -9.04 4.27
N GLU A 126 -2.08 -10.33 4.30
CA GLU A 126 -2.95 -11.26 5.04
C GLU A 126 -2.80 -11.08 6.55
N LYS A 127 -3.94 -11.13 7.26
CA LYS A 127 -3.95 -11.15 8.72
C LYS A 127 -3.18 -12.38 9.23
N ASN A 128 -2.29 -12.18 10.18
CA ASN A 128 -1.39 -13.20 10.73
C ASN A 128 -0.30 -13.71 9.76
N SER A 129 -0.09 -13.03 8.63
CA SER A 129 1.03 -13.32 7.74
C SER A 129 2.31 -12.67 8.23
N SER A 130 3.43 -13.37 8.06
CA SER A 130 4.76 -12.77 8.19
C SER A 130 5.23 -12.09 6.89
N THR A 131 4.44 -12.18 5.82
CA THR A 131 4.76 -11.59 4.51
C THR A 131 4.01 -10.28 4.33
N LEU A 132 4.75 -9.20 4.15
CA LEU A 132 4.21 -7.91 3.70
C LEU A 132 4.34 -7.83 2.18
N TYR A 133 3.24 -7.54 1.51
CA TYR A 133 3.24 -7.23 0.09
C TYR A 133 3.34 -5.71 -0.06
N THR A 134 4.46 -5.26 -0.60
CA THR A 134 4.76 -3.83 -0.75
C THR A 134 4.80 -3.42 -2.21
N SER A 135 4.59 -2.14 -2.45
CA SER A 135 4.79 -1.48 -3.74
C SER A 135 5.93 -0.46 -3.63
N ASP A 136 6.59 -0.22 -4.77
CA ASP A 136 7.65 0.76 -4.95
C ASP A 136 7.11 1.88 -5.84
N ILE A 137 6.74 3.01 -5.29
CA ILE A 137 6.04 4.07 -6.02
C ILE A 137 6.83 5.37 -5.96
N GLY A 138 6.87 6.10 -7.09
CA GLY A 138 7.50 7.42 -7.17
C GLY A 138 9.01 7.43 -6.92
N GLY A 139 9.67 6.28 -7.09
CA GLY A 139 11.12 6.12 -6.87
C GLY A 139 11.50 5.67 -5.46
N LEU A 140 10.56 5.57 -4.53
CA LEU A 140 10.77 4.98 -3.22
C LEU A 140 10.57 3.46 -3.24
N LYS A 141 11.16 2.78 -2.26
CA LYS A 141 11.04 1.33 -2.04
C LYS A 141 10.09 1.03 -0.89
N GLY A 142 9.15 0.12 -1.11
CA GLY A 142 8.27 -0.39 -0.09
C GLY A 142 7.37 0.65 0.57
N ASN A 143 7.02 1.72 -0.15
CA ASN A 143 6.32 2.87 0.42
C ASN A 143 4.79 2.80 0.33
N LEU A 144 4.23 1.74 -0.28
CA LEU A 144 2.79 1.52 -0.30
C LEU A 144 2.46 0.07 0.06
N ILE A 145 1.47 -0.10 0.93
CA ILE A 145 0.93 -1.39 1.35
C ILE A 145 -0.60 -1.36 1.23
N ILE A 146 -1.19 -2.48 0.85
CA ILE A 146 -2.63 -2.69 0.90
C ILE A 146 -2.96 -3.49 2.16
N SER A 147 -3.86 -2.97 2.98
CA SER A 147 -4.27 -3.56 4.25
C SER A 147 -5.01 -4.88 4.07
N ALA A 148 -4.96 -5.73 5.09
CA ALA A 148 -5.71 -6.98 5.12
C ALA A 148 -7.22 -6.73 4.92
N GLY A 149 -7.84 -7.53 4.07
CA GLY A 149 -9.27 -7.42 3.75
C GLY A 149 -9.61 -6.41 2.65
N THR A 150 -8.65 -5.56 2.25
CA THR A 150 -8.81 -4.65 1.10
C THR A 150 -8.54 -5.38 -0.21
N ILE A 151 -9.38 -5.17 -1.19
CA ILE A 151 -9.22 -5.65 -2.56
C ILE A 151 -9.14 -4.43 -3.48
N ILE A 152 -8.14 -4.41 -4.35
CA ILE A 152 -8.01 -3.42 -5.42
C ILE A 152 -7.96 -4.18 -6.74
N GLU A 153 -8.83 -3.84 -7.67
CA GLU A 153 -8.98 -4.58 -8.93
C GLU A 153 -8.12 -4.03 -10.05
N ASN A 154 -7.84 -2.71 -10.04
CA ASN A 154 -7.23 -2.07 -11.19
C ASN A 154 -5.93 -1.38 -10.82
N ALA A 155 -4.97 -1.38 -11.76
CA ALA A 155 -3.74 -0.64 -11.63
C ALA A 155 -3.32 0.01 -12.95
N ILE A 156 -2.82 1.24 -12.87
CA ILE A 156 -2.27 1.98 -13.99
C ILE A 156 -0.86 2.43 -13.62
N GLY A 157 0.12 1.94 -14.38
CA GLY A 157 1.53 2.35 -14.31
C GLY A 157 1.78 3.67 -15.04
N GLY A 158 3.02 4.10 -15.05
CA GLY A 158 3.43 5.37 -15.60
C GLY A 158 4.09 5.30 -16.97
N SER A 159 5.23 5.98 -17.11
CA SER A 159 6.05 5.93 -18.33
C SER A 159 7.41 5.26 -18.09
N GLY A 160 7.62 4.65 -16.94
CA GLY A 160 8.78 3.84 -16.63
C GLY A 160 8.67 2.41 -17.19
N HIS A 161 9.57 1.54 -16.75
CA HIS A 161 9.43 0.10 -16.96
C HIS A 161 8.85 -0.49 -15.69
N ASP A 162 7.54 -0.71 -15.67
CA ASP A 162 6.79 -1.02 -14.49
C ASP A 162 6.58 -2.53 -14.33
N THR A 163 6.45 -2.97 -13.10
CA THR A 163 5.99 -4.31 -12.76
C THR A 163 4.69 -4.19 -12.00
N ILE A 164 3.59 -4.70 -12.56
CA ILE A 164 2.28 -4.70 -11.92
C ILE A 164 1.90 -6.14 -11.58
N ILE A 165 1.58 -6.37 -10.31
CA ILE A 165 1.22 -7.68 -9.78
C ILE A 165 -0.22 -7.59 -9.27
N GLY A 166 -1.12 -8.30 -9.90
CA GLY A 166 -2.51 -8.46 -9.50
C GLY A 166 -2.69 -9.37 -8.28
N ASN A 167 -3.90 -9.68 -7.96
CA ASN A 167 -4.29 -10.46 -6.79
C ASN A 167 -5.09 -11.73 -7.17
N TYR A 168 -6.08 -12.11 -6.39
CA TYR A 168 -6.90 -13.31 -6.61
C TYR A 168 -8.25 -13.03 -7.28
N THR A 169 -8.54 -11.77 -7.60
CA THR A 169 -9.78 -11.35 -8.30
C THR A 169 -9.47 -11.05 -9.76
N ASN A 170 -10.50 -10.73 -10.54
CA ASN A 170 -10.33 -10.25 -11.91
C ASN A 170 -9.68 -8.87 -11.88
N ASN A 171 -8.51 -8.72 -12.48
CA ASN A 171 -7.78 -7.47 -12.49
C ASN A 171 -7.78 -6.82 -13.89
N ASN A 172 -7.74 -5.49 -13.92
CA ASN A 172 -7.47 -4.72 -15.13
C ASN A 172 -6.14 -3.96 -14.93
N LEU A 173 -5.10 -4.40 -15.63
CA LEU A 173 -3.74 -3.92 -15.46
C LEU A 173 -3.27 -3.17 -16.70
N ASN A 174 -2.87 -1.92 -16.54
CA ASN A 174 -2.32 -1.09 -17.60
C ASN A 174 -0.91 -0.61 -17.22
N GLY A 175 0.13 -1.08 -17.91
CA GLY A 175 1.51 -0.68 -17.66
C GLY A 175 1.80 0.77 -18.04
N GLY A 176 1.06 1.32 -19.00
CA GLY A 176 1.32 2.67 -19.53
C GLY A 176 2.33 2.65 -20.66
N ASN A 177 3.27 3.63 -20.66
CA ASN A 177 4.38 3.62 -21.60
C ASN A 177 5.56 2.87 -20.97
N GLY A 178 6.31 2.17 -21.81
CA GLY A 178 7.51 1.47 -21.34
C GLY A 178 7.54 0.01 -21.75
N ASN A 179 8.47 -0.74 -21.17
CA ASN A 179 8.49 -2.18 -21.30
C ASN A 179 8.08 -2.77 -19.96
N ASP A 180 6.81 -3.12 -19.84
CA ASP A 180 6.18 -3.44 -18.58
C ASP A 180 6.03 -4.96 -18.37
N ILE A 181 5.98 -5.36 -17.12
CA ILE A 181 5.69 -6.75 -16.72
C ILE A 181 4.35 -6.73 -15.98
N LEU A 182 3.34 -7.37 -16.57
CA LEU A 182 1.99 -7.49 -16.01
C LEU A 182 1.72 -8.92 -15.60
N ILE A 183 1.35 -9.15 -14.33
CA ILE A 183 1.09 -10.46 -13.75
C ILE A 183 -0.28 -10.39 -13.07
N GLY A 184 -1.33 -10.93 -13.71
CA GLY A 184 -2.70 -10.83 -13.21
C GLY A 184 -2.91 -11.63 -11.92
N GLY A 185 -2.44 -12.84 -11.87
CA GLY A 185 -2.65 -13.74 -10.73
C GLY A 185 -3.72 -14.77 -11.01
N ALA A 186 -4.68 -14.91 -10.11
CA ALA A 186 -5.86 -15.72 -10.32
C ALA A 186 -7.05 -14.84 -10.71
N GLY A 187 -7.96 -15.36 -11.50
CA GLY A 187 -9.10 -14.63 -12.03
C GLY A 187 -9.05 -14.47 -13.54
N ASP A 188 -10.03 -13.77 -14.09
CA ASP A 188 -10.09 -13.42 -15.51
C ASP A 188 -9.51 -11.99 -15.65
N ASP A 189 -8.24 -11.89 -16.01
CA ASP A 189 -7.49 -10.65 -16.03
C ASP A 189 -7.46 -10.00 -17.41
N THR A 190 -7.38 -8.66 -17.43
CA THR A 190 -7.26 -7.84 -18.63
C THR A 190 -5.97 -7.02 -18.59
N TYR A 191 -5.31 -6.89 -19.79
CA TYR A 191 -4.03 -6.20 -19.93
C TYR A 191 -4.07 -5.17 -21.06
#